data_ffd07ab68d374db53d427edb53dd70e1
#
_entry.id   ffd07ab68d374db53d427edb53dd70e1
#
_cell.length_a   1.000
_cell.length_b   1.000
_cell.length_c   1.000
_cell.angle_alpha   90.00
_cell.angle_beta   90.00
_cell.angle_gamma   90.00
#
_symmetry.space_group_name_H-M   'P 1'
#
loop_
_entity.id
_entity.type
_entity.pdbx_description
1 polymer ?
#
loop_
_entity_poly.entity_id
_entity_poly.type
_entity_poly.pdbx_seq_one_letter_code
_entity_poly.pdbx_strand_id
1 'polypeptide(L)'
;PSEMCIRDSGSFEGLNILICGDIKNSRVARSNYHSLTSLGANVMFSSPKEWVDNTLEAPYVEIDEVIDKVDIVMLLRVQHERHGISGEANFAAEEYHQQFGLTQARYDKLKEEAIVMHPAPVNRGVEIKSELVEAPKSRIFKQMENGMYLRMAVISALLQ
;
A
#
# COMPACT_ATOMS: atom_id res chain seq x y z
N PRO A 1 -3.09 -3.01 -9.76
CA PRO A 1 -1.79 -2.94 -9.06
C PRO A 1 -0.78 -3.96 -9.60
N SER A 2 -1.23 -5.21 -9.72
CA SER A 2 -0.39 -6.30 -10.21
C SER A 2 0.24 -6.05 -11.58
N GLU A 3 -0.51 -5.48 -12.52
CA GLU A 3 0.00 -5.21 -13.88
C GLU A 3 1.15 -4.21 -13.91
N MET A 4 1.19 -3.27 -12.99
CA MET A 4 2.29 -2.30 -12.90
C MET A 4 3.56 -2.96 -12.41
N CYS A 5 3.45 -3.81 -11.39
CA CYS A 5 4.58 -4.58 -10.88
C CYS A 5 5.17 -5.49 -11.97
N ILE A 6 4.32 -6.23 -12.72
CA ILE A 6 4.75 -7.08 -13.83
C ILE A 6 5.44 -6.25 -14.93
N ARG A 7 4.85 -5.11 -15.29
CA ARG A 7 5.40 -4.26 -16.35
C ARG A 7 6.77 -3.70 -16.01
N ASP A 8 6.97 -3.32 -14.76
CA ASP A 8 8.19 -2.65 -14.31
C ASP A 8 9.27 -3.67 -13.87
N SER A 9 8.89 -4.86 -13.36
CA SER A 9 9.80 -5.89 -12.81
C SER A 9 9.83 -7.19 -13.62
N GLY A 10 8.90 -7.40 -14.56
CA GLY A 10 8.77 -8.62 -15.35
C GLY A 10 8.23 -9.84 -14.60
N SER A 11 8.33 -9.88 -13.27
CA SER A 11 7.85 -10.95 -12.39
C SER A 11 7.50 -10.42 -11.02
N PHE A 12 6.67 -11.15 -10.27
CA PHE A 12 6.44 -10.90 -8.83
C PHE A 12 7.33 -11.73 -7.93
N GLU A 13 7.92 -12.77 -8.45
CA GLU A 13 8.70 -13.73 -7.68
C GLU A 13 9.87 -13.04 -6.98
N GLY A 14 9.90 -13.15 -5.65
CA GLY A 14 10.95 -12.57 -4.82
C GLY A 14 10.84 -11.08 -4.53
N LEU A 15 9.84 -10.35 -5.09
CA LEU A 15 9.65 -8.94 -4.76
C LEU A 15 9.26 -8.77 -3.29
N ASN A 16 9.91 -7.84 -2.61
CA ASN A 16 9.60 -7.45 -1.24
C ASN A 16 8.57 -6.29 -1.26
N ILE A 17 7.37 -6.56 -0.76
CA ILE A 17 6.24 -5.64 -0.81
C ILE A 17 5.80 -5.31 0.61
N LEU A 18 5.83 -4.02 0.94
CA LEU A 18 5.34 -3.51 2.21
C LEU A 18 3.96 -2.86 2.01
N ILE A 19 2.96 -3.33 2.75
CA ILE A 19 1.62 -2.73 2.77
C ILE A 19 1.42 -2.04 4.13
N CYS A 20 1.20 -0.72 4.10
CA CYS A 20 1.09 0.11 5.30
C CYS A 20 -0.34 0.62 5.49
N GLY A 21 -0.87 0.54 6.70
CA GLY A 21 -2.13 1.16 7.07
C GLY A 21 -3.08 0.29 7.87
N ASP A 22 -4.38 0.53 7.72
CA ASP A 22 -5.44 -0.25 8.39
C ASP A 22 -5.63 -1.61 7.68
N ILE A 23 -4.84 -2.58 8.08
CA ILE A 23 -4.84 -3.94 7.47
C ILE A 23 -6.15 -4.66 7.82
N LYS A 24 -6.58 -4.58 9.08
CA LYS A 24 -7.75 -5.28 9.62
C LYS A 24 -9.05 -4.97 8.87
N ASN A 25 -9.26 -3.70 8.52
CA ASN A 25 -10.48 -3.24 7.88
C ASN A 25 -10.35 -3.09 6.35
N SER A 26 -9.17 -3.40 5.78
CA SER A 26 -8.90 -3.19 4.36
C SER A 26 -9.11 -4.45 3.51
N ARG A 27 -10.15 -4.42 2.67
CA ARG A 27 -10.32 -5.43 1.62
C ARG A 27 -9.18 -5.40 0.59
N VAL A 28 -8.59 -4.23 0.38
CA VAL A 28 -7.45 -4.06 -0.54
C VAL A 28 -6.22 -4.77 0.00
N ALA A 29 -5.88 -4.60 1.30
CA ALA A 29 -4.77 -5.32 1.92
C ALA A 29 -4.94 -6.83 1.77
N ARG A 30 -6.12 -7.36 2.14
CA ARG A 30 -6.40 -8.80 2.11
C ARG A 30 -6.33 -9.38 0.69
N SER A 31 -6.95 -8.73 -0.31
CA SER A 31 -6.91 -9.23 -1.69
C SER A 31 -5.50 -9.15 -2.29
N ASN A 32 -4.75 -8.08 -2.01
CA ASN A 32 -3.36 -7.96 -2.48
C ASN A 32 -2.46 -8.98 -1.80
N TYR A 33 -2.61 -9.22 -0.49
CA TYR A 33 -1.85 -10.25 0.21
C TYR A 33 -2.01 -11.62 -0.48
N HIS A 34 -3.24 -12.09 -0.67
CA HIS A 34 -3.49 -13.38 -1.29
C HIS A 34 -2.98 -13.45 -2.74
N SER A 35 -3.22 -12.41 -3.53
CA SER A 35 -2.79 -12.41 -4.93
C SER A 35 -1.27 -12.36 -5.07
N LEU A 36 -0.60 -11.48 -4.32
CA LEU A 36 0.84 -11.26 -4.43
C LEU A 36 1.64 -12.45 -3.88
N THR A 37 1.21 -13.01 -2.74
CA THR A 37 1.86 -14.23 -2.20
C THR A 37 1.68 -15.43 -3.12
N SER A 38 0.52 -15.60 -3.75
CA SER A 38 0.28 -16.65 -4.75
C SER A 38 1.17 -16.48 -5.99
N LEU A 39 1.64 -15.28 -6.26
CA LEU A 39 2.55 -14.96 -7.38
C LEU A 39 4.03 -14.95 -6.95
N GLY A 40 4.35 -15.39 -5.74
CA GLY A 40 5.71 -15.55 -5.25
C GLY A 40 6.35 -14.31 -4.64
N ALA A 41 5.58 -13.24 -4.37
CA ALA A 41 6.09 -12.06 -3.68
C ALA A 41 6.15 -12.26 -2.16
N ASN A 42 7.11 -11.60 -1.52
CA ASN A 42 7.26 -11.52 -0.07
C ASN A 42 6.45 -10.31 0.44
N VAL A 43 5.30 -10.55 1.02
CA VAL A 43 4.43 -9.48 1.55
C VAL A 43 4.66 -9.30 3.04
N MET A 44 4.85 -8.05 3.46
CA MET A 44 4.98 -7.61 4.85
C MET A 44 3.95 -6.53 5.13
N PHE A 45 3.55 -6.40 6.39
CA PHE A 45 2.64 -5.35 6.83
C PHE A 45 3.32 -4.38 7.81
N SER A 46 2.91 -3.11 7.77
CA SER A 46 3.21 -2.12 8.81
C SER A 46 1.91 -1.43 9.23
N SER A 47 1.60 -1.49 10.52
CA SER A 47 0.27 -1.08 11.01
C SER A 47 0.32 -0.79 12.50
N PRO A 48 -0.46 0.17 13.02
CA PRO A 48 -0.79 0.24 14.42
C PRO A 48 -1.30 -1.11 14.97
N LYS A 49 -1.02 -1.41 16.22
CA LYS A 49 -1.39 -2.70 16.85
C LYS A 49 -2.89 -2.99 16.79
N GLU A 50 -3.70 -1.95 16.88
CA GLU A 50 -5.16 -2.02 16.85
C GLU A 50 -5.71 -2.40 15.47
N TRP A 51 -4.92 -2.19 14.42
CA TRP A 51 -5.30 -2.44 13.02
C TRP A 51 -4.65 -3.70 12.42
N VAL A 52 -4.08 -4.53 13.27
CA VAL A 52 -3.51 -5.83 12.87
C VAL A 52 -4.63 -6.82 12.54
N ASP A 53 -4.49 -7.54 11.43
CA ASP A 53 -5.33 -8.68 11.04
C ASP A 53 -4.56 -9.99 11.30
N ASN A 54 -4.86 -10.65 12.40
CA ASN A 54 -4.23 -11.91 12.77
C ASN A 54 -4.65 -13.12 11.91
N THR A 55 -5.55 -12.92 10.95
CA THR A 55 -5.96 -13.99 10.02
C THR A 55 -5.04 -14.08 8.79
N LEU A 56 -4.13 -13.10 8.62
CA LEU A 56 -3.17 -13.06 7.53
C LEU A 56 -1.78 -13.50 8.05
N GLU A 57 -1.21 -14.50 7.41
CA GLU A 57 0.09 -15.09 7.79
C GLU A 57 1.28 -14.32 7.19
N ALA A 58 1.30 -13.01 7.35
CA ALA A 58 2.42 -12.17 6.92
C ALA A 58 3.08 -11.49 8.12
N PRO A 59 4.40 -11.25 8.08
CA PRO A 59 5.10 -10.56 9.15
C PRO A 59 4.64 -9.09 9.26
N TYR A 60 4.43 -8.62 10.51
CA TYR A 60 4.28 -7.22 10.83
C TYR A 60 5.64 -6.65 11.23
N VAL A 61 6.03 -5.57 10.58
CA VAL A 61 7.36 -4.96 10.72
C VAL A 61 7.25 -3.44 10.92
N GLU A 62 8.27 -2.87 11.56
CA GLU A 62 8.41 -1.41 11.60
C GLU A 62 8.88 -0.91 10.23
N ILE A 63 8.20 0.12 9.70
CA ILE A 63 8.49 0.65 8.36
C ILE A 63 9.96 1.08 8.21
N ASP A 64 10.54 1.66 9.26
CA ASP A 64 11.93 2.16 9.22
C ASP A 64 12.99 1.06 9.16
N GLU A 65 12.67 -0.19 9.52
CA GLU A 65 13.58 -1.33 9.48
C GLU A 65 13.70 -1.97 8.10
N VAL A 66 12.71 -1.73 7.24
CA VAL A 66 12.60 -2.43 5.94
C VAL A 66 12.51 -1.50 4.74
N ILE A 67 12.30 -0.20 4.94
CA ILE A 67 12.01 0.77 3.87
C ILE A 67 13.10 0.83 2.79
N ASP A 68 14.35 0.58 3.14
CA ASP A 68 15.49 0.51 2.24
C ASP A 68 15.64 -0.83 1.49
N LYS A 69 14.85 -1.84 1.88
CA LYS A 69 14.94 -3.21 1.34
C LYS A 69 13.76 -3.57 0.44
N VAL A 70 12.66 -2.81 0.53
CA VAL A 70 11.44 -3.11 -0.23
C VAL A 70 11.52 -2.61 -1.67
N ASP A 71 10.84 -3.31 -2.55
CA ASP A 71 10.70 -2.97 -3.96
C ASP A 71 9.40 -2.19 -4.21
N ILE A 72 8.38 -2.44 -3.38
CA ILE A 72 7.08 -1.78 -3.47
C ILE A 72 6.60 -1.37 -2.08
N VAL A 73 6.20 -0.10 -1.94
CA VAL A 73 5.46 0.39 -0.79
C VAL A 73 4.03 0.69 -1.22
N MET A 74 3.07 -0.04 -0.67
CA MET A 74 1.64 0.21 -0.89
C MET A 74 1.04 0.81 0.38
N LEU A 75 0.60 2.05 0.27
CA LEU A 75 -0.06 2.76 1.36
C LEU A 75 -1.57 2.56 1.25
N LEU A 76 -2.24 2.41 2.38
CA LEU A 76 -3.69 2.30 2.45
C LEU A 76 -4.28 3.60 3.00
N ARG A 77 -5.47 3.95 2.53
CA ARG A 77 -6.20 5.10 3.06
C ARG A 77 -6.58 4.88 4.53
N VAL A 78 -6.23 5.83 5.38
CA VAL A 78 -6.71 5.88 6.77
C VAL A 78 -8.13 6.45 6.78
N GLN A 79 -9.10 5.64 7.21
CA GLN A 79 -10.51 6.04 7.24
C GLN A 79 -10.89 6.54 8.63
N HIS A 80 -10.60 7.81 8.92
CA HIS A 80 -10.93 8.44 10.20
C HIS A 80 -12.42 8.33 10.57
N GLU A 81 -13.30 8.28 9.56
CA GLU A 81 -14.75 8.17 9.76
C GLU A 81 -15.16 6.85 10.43
N ARG A 82 -14.41 5.77 10.22
CA ARG A 82 -14.69 4.45 10.81
C ARG A 82 -14.19 4.34 12.24
N HIS A 83 -13.07 4.96 12.54
CA HIS A 83 -12.43 4.86 13.85
C HIS A 83 -13.14 5.73 14.92
N GLY A 84 -13.85 6.80 14.51
CA GLY A 84 -14.65 7.64 15.42
C GLY A 84 -15.94 7.00 15.94
N ILE A 85 -16.47 5.97 15.24
CA ILE A 85 -17.75 5.32 15.59
C ILE A 85 -17.54 4.10 16.50
N SER A 86 -16.40 3.43 16.41
CA SER A 86 -16.12 2.16 17.13
C SER A 86 -15.33 2.33 18.42
N GLY A 87 -14.93 3.55 18.81
CA GLY A 87 -14.08 3.76 20.00
C GLY A 87 -12.66 3.22 19.88
N GLU A 88 -12.25 2.82 18.67
CA GLU A 88 -10.88 2.41 18.39
C GLU A 88 -9.96 3.64 18.32
N ALA A 89 -8.67 3.47 18.62
CA ALA A 89 -7.70 4.53 18.79
C ALA A 89 -7.70 5.53 17.61
N ASN A 90 -8.13 6.75 17.88
CA ASN A 90 -7.98 7.88 16.96
C ASN A 90 -6.53 8.36 17.04
N PHE A 91 -5.70 7.93 16.10
CA PHE A 91 -4.43 8.60 15.91
C PHE A 91 -4.66 10.01 15.38
N ALA A 92 -4.02 11.01 15.98
CA ALA A 92 -3.91 12.30 15.32
C ALA A 92 -3.22 12.09 13.96
N ALA A 93 -3.69 12.76 12.91
CA ALA A 93 -3.17 12.57 11.55
C ALA A 93 -1.63 12.72 11.49
N GLU A 94 -1.10 13.66 12.25
CA GLU A 94 0.34 13.92 12.32
C GLU A 94 1.09 12.78 13.03
N GLU A 95 0.55 12.25 14.13
CA GLU A 95 1.13 11.12 14.86
C GLU A 95 1.18 9.88 13.96
N TYR A 96 0.08 9.56 13.27
CA TYR A 96 0.06 8.48 12.29
C TYR A 96 1.09 8.69 11.19
N HIS A 97 1.20 9.91 10.63
CA HIS A 97 2.17 10.23 9.60
C HIS A 97 3.60 9.97 10.04
N GLN A 98 3.94 10.37 11.26
CA GLN A 98 5.28 10.16 11.81
C GLN A 98 5.60 8.68 12.04
N GLN A 99 4.65 7.91 12.54
CA GLN A 99 4.87 6.51 12.90
C GLN A 99 4.76 5.56 11.70
N PHE A 100 3.76 5.73 10.82
CA PHE A 100 3.39 4.77 9.78
C PHE A 100 3.33 5.38 8.37
N GLY A 101 3.33 6.69 8.23
CA GLY A 101 3.22 7.38 6.95
C GLY A 101 4.53 7.37 6.16
N LEU A 102 4.43 7.56 4.84
CA LEU A 102 5.61 7.78 3.99
C LEU A 102 6.05 9.24 4.08
N THR A 103 7.03 9.49 4.94
CA THR A 103 7.70 10.78 5.11
C THR A 103 8.76 10.99 4.03
N GLN A 104 9.32 12.23 3.91
CA GLN A 104 10.43 12.49 3.00
C GLN A 104 11.65 11.61 3.34
N ALA A 105 11.99 11.53 4.62
CA ALA A 105 13.15 10.75 5.07
C ALA A 105 13.05 9.25 4.71
N ARG A 106 11.84 8.68 4.74
CA ARG A 106 11.58 7.31 4.31
C ARG A 106 11.63 7.17 2.79
N TYR A 107 11.08 8.12 2.06
CA TYR A 107 11.13 8.14 0.61
C TYR A 107 12.55 8.18 0.07
N ASP A 108 13.41 8.99 0.70
CA ASP A 108 14.82 9.14 0.29
C ASP A 108 15.65 7.86 0.54
N LYS A 109 15.20 6.99 1.45
CA LYS A 109 15.82 5.68 1.71
C LYS A 109 15.36 4.58 0.74
N LEU A 110 14.27 4.78 0.02
CA LEU A 110 13.77 3.78 -0.93
C LEU A 110 14.81 3.47 -2.00
N LYS A 111 14.93 2.19 -2.39
CA LYS A 111 15.73 1.78 -3.55
C LYS A 111 15.41 2.66 -4.77
N GLU A 112 16.35 2.82 -5.66
CA GLU A 112 16.17 3.62 -6.89
C GLU A 112 14.97 3.13 -7.70
N GLU A 113 14.86 1.81 -7.88
CA GLU A 113 13.80 1.12 -8.62
C GLU A 113 12.47 0.98 -7.86
N ALA A 114 12.45 1.31 -6.57
CA ALA A 114 11.26 1.12 -5.75
C ALA A 114 10.10 1.99 -6.22
N ILE A 115 8.89 1.46 -6.12
CA ILE A 115 7.66 2.18 -6.47
C ILE A 115 6.74 2.37 -5.27
N VAL A 116 6.04 3.50 -5.27
CA VAL A 116 5.02 3.86 -4.27
C VAL A 116 3.64 3.73 -4.89
N MET A 117 2.76 2.99 -4.23
CA MET A 117 1.40 2.71 -4.67
C MET A 117 0.38 3.12 -3.61
N HIS A 118 -0.83 3.44 -4.05
CA HIS A 118 -1.97 3.75 -3.19
C HIS A 118 -3.28 3.53 -3.97
N PRO A 119 -4.27 2.83 -3.44
CA PRO A 119 -5.52 2.53 -4.16
C PRO A 119 -6.42 3.75 -4.39
N ALA A 120 -6.07 4.92 -3.83
CA ALA A 120 -6.85 6.15 -3.84
C ALA A 120 -8.27 6.00 -3.21
N PRO A 121 -8.89 7.09 -2.75
CA PRO A 121 -8.31 8.44 -2.63
C PRO A 121 -7.23 8.55 -1.56
N VAL A 122 -6.32 9.51 -1.72
CA VAL A 122 -5.18 9.75 -0.80
C VAL A 122 -5.51 10.83 0.20
N ASN A 123 -5.22 10.61 1.49
CA ASN A 123 -5.21 11.66 2.50
C ASN A 123 -3.78 12.21 2.61
N ARG A 124 -3.55 13.32 1.91
CA ARG A 124 -2.24 14.00 1.90
C ARG A 124 -1.85 14.46 3.30
N GLY A 125 -0.62 14.21 3.71
CA GLY A 125 -0.12 14.54 5.05
C GLY A 125 -0.53 13.54 6.14
N VAL A 126 -1.22 12.45 5.79
CA VAL A 126 -1.56 11.35 6.70
C VAL A 126 -0.76 10.11 6.33
N GLU A 127 -1.19 9.33 5.34
CA GLU A 127 -0.45 8.14 4.90
C GLU A 127 0.77 8.45 4.03
N ILE A 128 0.80 9.63 3.40
CA ILE A 128 1.90 10.06 2.54
C ILE A 128 2.07 11.59 2.60
N LYS A 129 3.31 12.05 2.64
CA LYS A 129 3.62 13.48 2.49
C LYS A 129 3.07 14.01 1.16
N SER A 130 2.47 15.20 1.16
CA SER A 130 1.72 15.73 0.02
C SER A 130 2.50 15.76 -1.29
N GLU A 131 3.78 16.16 -1.23
CA GLU A 131 4.65 16.29 -2.40
C GLU A 131 5.04 14.93 -3.00
N LEU A 132 5.00 13.86 -2.20
CA LEU A 132 5.39 12.52 -2.63
C LEU A 132 4.30 11.81 -3.46
N VAL A 133 3.07 12.30 -3.44
CA VAL A 133 1.97 11.74 -4.24
C VAL A 133 2.28 11.76 -5.73
N GLU A 134 3.03 12.77 -6.18
CA GLU A 134 3.41 12.99 -7.59
C GLU A 134 4.92 12.82 -7.81
N ALA A 135 5.65 12.33 -6.82
CA ALA A 135 7.10 12.15 -6.91
C ALA A 135 7.50 11.05 -7.93
N PRO A 136 8.74 11.03 -8.44
CA PRO A 136 9.18 10.12 -9.51
C PRO A 136 8.91 8.62 -9.26
N LYS A 137 8.99 8.15 -8.00
CA LYS A 137 8.70 6.75 -7.65
C LYS A 137 7.21 6.48 -7.48
N SER A 138 6.35 7.51 -7.44
CA SER A 138 4.90 7.32 -7.31
C SER A 138 4.29 6.74 -8.58
N ARG A 139 3.41 5.75 -8.39
CA ARG A 139 2.59 5.15 -9.45
C ARG A 139 1.09 5.31 -9.16
N ILE A 140 0.73 6.19 -8.22
CA ILE A 140 -0.64 6.34 -7.72
C ILE A 140 -1.63 6.67 -8.85
N PHE A 141 -1.34 7.69 -9.64
CA PHE A 141 -2.22 8.06 -10.77
C PHE A 141 -2.21 7.01 -11.89
N LYS A 142 -1.05 6.41 -12.15
CA LYS A 142 -0.96 5.33 -13.15
C LYS A 142 -1.73 4.09 -12.71
N GLN A 143 -1.72 3.77 -11.42
CA GLN A 143 -2.53 2.70 -10.83
C GLN A 143 -4.04 2.97 -11.02
N MET A 144 -4.49 4.21 -10.81
CA MET A 144 -5.89 4.59 -11.04
C MET A 144 -6.30 4.42 -12.51
N GLU A 145 -5.46 4.88 -13.43
CA GLU A 145 -5.66 4.73 -14.89
C GLU A 145 -5.73 3.26 -15.29
N ASN A 146 -4.75 2.45 -14.89
CA ASN A 146 -4.71 1.01 -15.17
C ASN A 146 -5.93 0.28 -14.58
N GLY A 147 -6.38 0.66 -13.39
CA GLY A 147 -7.59 0.11 -12.78
C GLY A 147 -8.87 0.38 -13.57
N MET A 148 -8.94 1.47 -14.31
CA MET A 148 -10.04 1.77 -15.21
C MET A 148 -10.00 0.82 -16.43
N TYR A 149 -8.85 0.70 -17.09
CA TYR A 149 -8.70 -0.19 -18.25
C TYR A 149 -8.95 -1.66 -17.91
N LEU A 150 -8.45 -2.12 -16.75
CA LEU A 150 -8.70 -3.49 -16.29
C LEU A 150 -10.20 -3.77 -16.11
N ARG A 151 -10.94 -2.84 -15.48
CA ARG A 151 -12.39 -2.99 -15.31
C ARG A 151 -13.12 -3.04 -16.67
N MET A 152 -12.72 -2.19 -17.61
CA MET A 152 -13.27 -2.21 -18.97
C MET A 152 -13.02 -3.56 -19.64
N ALA A 153 -11.80 -4.09 -19.56
CA ALA A 153 -11.45 -5.38 -20.13
C ALA A 153 -12.26 -6.54 -19.51
N VAL A 154 -12.40 -6.57 -18.18
CA VAL A 154 -13.19 -7.58 -17.47
C VAL A 154 -14.66 -7.51 -17.88
N ILE A 155 -15.27 -6.33 -17.92
CA ILE A 155 -16.67 -6.15 -18.35
C ILE A 155 -16.84 -6.62 -19.79
N SER A 156 -15.93 -6.23 -20.69
CA SER A 156 -15.98 -6.64 -22.09
C SER A 156 -15.89 -8.17 -22.24
N ALA A 157 -15.03 -8.83 -21.46
CA ALA A 157 -14.89 -10.29 -21.51
C ALA A 157 -16.12 -11.04 -20.96
N LEU A 158 -16.86 -10.43 -20.02
CA LEU A 158 -18.08 -11.03 -19.44
C LEU A 158 -19.33 -10.84 -20.30
N LEU A 159 -19.30 -9.93 -21.29
CA LEU A 159 -20.41 -9.64 -22.18
C LEU A 159 -20.31 -10.39 -23.51
N GLN A 160 -19.26 -11.17 -23.73
CA GLN A 160 -19.11 -12.06 -24.90
C GLN A 160 -19.65 -13.45 -24.59
#